data_eceed5e12d0b3d77f2001e8ae8448633
#
_entry.id   eceed5e12d0b3d77f2001e8ae8448633
#
_cell.length_a   1.000
_cell.length_b   1.000
_cell.length_c   1.000
_cell.angle_alpha   90.00
_cell.angle_beta   90.00
_cell.angle_gamma   90.00
#
_symmetry.space_group_name_H-M   'P 1'
#
loop_
_entity.id
_entity.type
_entity.pdbx_description
1 polymer ?
#
loop_
_entity_poly.entity_id
_entity_poly.type
_entity_poly.pdbx_seq_one_letter_code
_entity_poly.pdbx_strand_id
1 'polypeptide(L)'
;MKAVLVALNAKYIHSNLGVYCLYAYSRKKGISSDELVYREFTINQEMDDILGALYKEKPDLIGFSCYIWNIEEIKEMACELHKILPDTAIWFGGPEVSYDAGKVLEQNPYLSGVFVGEGEVSFYEVLRYYQKKEANQVLLPKKEEWAKKEQTEQTNDQKKSNAQKNDSIKTLEQIEGIAYRKQSGKEDTEAQKFIKSSDNASEKTEIIITKARPCMSLDDVVFPYHDMKDLKNRIVYYETSRGCPYGCSYCLSSVEKNVRFRSMELVKKELQFFLDQKVPQVKFVDRTFNCNEKHTMEIWQYIKEHDNGI
;
A
#
# COMPACT_ATOMS: atom_id res chain seq x y z
N MET A 1 -14.56 7.13 1.06
CA MET A 1 -13.12 7.15 0.73
C MET A 1 -12.78 6.05 -0.24
N LYS A 2 -12.05 6.35 -1.30
CA LYS A 2 -11.57 5.38 -2.30
C LYS A 2 -10.04 5.40 -2.39
N ALA A 3 -9.41 4.25 -2.23
CA ALA A 3 -7.97 4.09 -2.39
C ALA A 3 -7.66 3.27 -3.65
N VAL A 4 -6.59 3.65 -4.35
CA VAL A 4 -6.11 2.95 -5.55
C VAL A 4 -4.65 2.56 -5.34
N LEU A 5 -4.36 1.26 -5.39
CA LEU A 5 -2.98 0.74 -5.49
C LEU A 5 -2.59 0.67 -6.96
N VAL A 6 -1.43 1.23 -7.30
CA VAL A 6 -0.96 1.31 -8.68
C VAL A 6 0.35 0.54 -8.83
N ALA A 7 0.36 -0.38 -9.78
CA ALA A 7 1.54 -1.06 -10.24
C ALA A 7 1.87 -0.63 -11.68
N LEU A 8 3.10 -0.19 -11.89
CA LEU A 8 3.65 0.07 -13.23
C LEU A 8 4.67 -1.04 -13.53
N ASN A 9 4.24 -2.05 -14.27
CA ASN A 9 5.03 -3.23 -14.56
C ASN A 9 5.98 -3.00 -15.75
N ALA A 10 7.14 -3.66 -15.78
CA ALA A 10 8.09 -3.55 -16.88
C ALA A 10 7.53 -4.07 -18.23
N LYS A 11 6.63 -5.06 -18.18
CA LYS A 11 5.93 -5.61 -19.35
C LYS A 11 4.56 -6.16 -18.93
N TYR A 12 3.66 -6.29 -19.89
CA TYR A 12 2.30 -6.82 -19.68
C TYR A 12 2.26 -8.21 -19.02
N ILE A 13 3.23 -9.09 -19.36
CA ILE A 13 3.29 -10.46 -18.84
C ILE A 13 3.59 -10.53 -17.33
N HIS A 14 4.08 -9.45 -16.72
CA HIS A 14 4.37 -9.42 -15.28
C HIS A 14 3.14 -9.07 -14.47
N SER A 15 2.98 -9.72 -13.33
CA SER A 15 2.04 -9.37 -12.28
C SER A 15 2.78 -8.69 -11.12
N ASN A 16 2.08 -7.98 -10.25
CA ASN A 16 2.72 -7.29 -9.12
C ASN A 16 2.29 -7.93 -7.79
N LEU A 17 3.09 -8.90 -7.33
CA LEU A 17 2.82 -9.62 -6.08
C LEU A 17 2.68 -8.66 -4.87
N GLY A 18 3.52 -7.62 -4.79
CA GLY A 18 3.47 -6.66 -3.68
C GLY A 18 2.11 -5.97 -3.57
N VAL A 19 1.60 -5.43 -4.69
CA VAL A 19 0.27 -4.80 -4.73
C VAL A 19 -0.84 -5.80 -4.38
N TYR A 20 -0.74 -7.03 -4.86
CA TYR A 20 -1.73 -8.07 -4.55
C TYR A 20 -1.74 -8.45 -3.07
N CYS A 21 -0.56 -8.52 -2.42
CA CYS A 21 -0.46 -8.79 -0.98
C CYS A 21 -1.09 -7.66 -0.15
N LEU A 22 -0.81 -6.38 -0.48
CA LEU A 22 -1.43 -5.23 0.18
C LEU A 22 -2.96 -5.25 0.05
N TYR A 23 -3.44 -5.51 -1.18
CA TYR A 23 -4.87 -5.62 -1.45
C TYR A 23 -5.50 -6.75 -0.66
N ALA A 24 -4.97 -7.99 -0.77
CA ALA A 24 -5.50 -9.16 -0.10
C ALA A 24 -5.51 -9.02 1.42
N TYR A 25 -4.44 -8.48 2.01
CA TYR A 25 -4.36 -8.20 3.44
C TYR A 25 -5.46 -7.24 3.89
N SER A 26 -5.62 -6.13 3.19
CA SER A 26 -6.64 -5.11 3.50
C SER A 26 -8.06 -5.68 3.35
N ARG A 27 -8.31 -6.49 2.31
CA ARG A 27 -9.58 -7.20 2.12
C ARG A 27 -9.90 -8.16 3.26
N LYS A 28 -8.91 -8.95 3.71
CA LYS A 28 -9.05 -9.85 4.88
C LYS A 28 -9.38 -9.08 6.15
N LYS A 29 -8.91 -7.83 6.27
CA LYS A 29 -9.20 -6.92 7.40
C LYS A 29 -10.51 -6.17 7.28
N GLY A 30 -11.33 -6.45 6.25
CA GLY A 30 -12.69 -5.94 6.12
C GLY A 30 -12.83 -4.69 5.24
N ILE A 31 -11.79 -4.25 4.54
CA ILE A 31 -11.91 -3.18 3.53
C ILE A 31 -12.70 -3.71 2.33
N SER A 32 -13.70 -2.97 1.87
CA SER A 32 -14.54 -3.38 0.74
C SER A 32 -13.85 -3.20 -0.62
N SER A 33 -14.38 -3.85 -1.68
CA SER A 33 -13.89 -3.66 -3.05
C SER A 33 -14.20 -2.28 -3.62
N ASP A 34 -15.16 -1.56 -3.05
CA ASP A 34 -15.50 -0.21 -3.45
C ASP A 34 -14.56 0.82 -2.81
N GLU A 35 -13.99 0.49 -1.65
CA GLU A 35 -13.06 1.35 -0.92
C GLU A 35 -11.60 1.17 -1.34
N LEU A 36 -11.23 -0.02 -1.84
CA LEU A 36 -9.87 -0.33 -2.27
C LEU A 36 -9.89 -1.12 -3.57
N VAL A 37 -9.21 -0.57 -4.58
CA VAL A 37 -8.98 -1.23 -5.86
C VAL A 37 -7.48 -1.20 -6.19
N TYR A 38 -7.05 -2.05 -7.10
CA TYR A 38 -5.72 -1.92 -7.71
C TYR A 38 -5.82 -1.76 -9.23
N ARG A 39 -4.81 -1.12 -9.81
CA ARG A 39 -4.67 -0.94 -11.26
C ARG A 39 -3.24 -1.29 -11.66
N GLU A 40 -3.13 -2.05 -12.72
CA GLU A 40 -1.84 -2.44 -13.30
C GLU A 40 -1.70 -1.84 -14.69
N PHE A 41 -0.58 -1.19 -14.88
CA PHE A 41 -0.14 -0.60 -16.13
C PHE A 41 1.26 -1.11 -16.48
N THR A 42 1.80 -0.69 -17.60
CA THR A 42 3.18 -0.98 -18.00
C THR A 42 3.91 0.31 -18.36
N ILE A 43 5.23 0.32 -18.20
CA ILE A 43 6.10 1.44 -18.61
C ILE A 43 6.04 1.75 -20.12
N ASN A 44 5.43 0.88 -20.93
CA ASN A 44 5.27 1.05 -22.37
C ASN A 44 3.93 1.71 -22.77
N GLN A 45 3.06 2.02 -21.81
CA GLN A 45 1.81 2.73 -22.05
C GLN A 45 2.05 4.24 -22.01
N GLU A 46 1.30 4.97 -22.80
CA GLU A 46 1.36 6.43 -22.79
C GLU A 46 0.95 6.98 -21.42
N MET A 47 1.71 7.93 -20.91
CA MET A 47 1.48 8.55 -19.59
C MET A 47 0.08 9.14 -19.49
N ASP A 48 -0.38 9.84 -20.52
CA ASP A 48 -1.69 10.50 -20.54
C ASP A 48 -2.85 9.51 -20.41
N ASP A 49 -2.72 8.30 -20.98
CA ASP A 49 -3.72 7.25 -20.86
C ASP A 49 -3.82 6.74 -19.41
N ILE A 50 -2.66 6.58 -18.76
CA ILE A 50 -2.58 6.16 -17.35
C ILE A 50 -3.16 7.25 -16.44
N LEU A 51 -2.74 8.49 -16.63
CA LEU A 51 -3.26 9.66 -15.88
C LEU A 51 -4.78 9.78 -16.04
N GLY A 52 -5.29 9.65 -17.27
CA GLY A 52 -6.72 9.69 -17.56
C GLY A 52 -7.50 8.54 -16.90
N ALA A 53 -6.92 7.34 -16.83
CA ALA A 53 -7.51 6.21 -16.13
C ALA A 53 -7.57 6.43 -14.61
N LEU A 54 -6.49 6.93 -14.01
CA LEU A 54 -6.43 7.22 -12.56
C LEU A 54 -7.32 8.41 -12.18
N TYR A 55 -7.40 9.45 -13.02
CA TYR A 55 -8.28 10.59 -12.81
C TYR A 55 -9.77 10.19 -12.75
N LYS A 56 -10.20 9.24 -13.60
CA LYS A 56 -11.58 8.72 -13.62
C LYS A 56 -11.95 7.97 -12.34
N GLU A 57 -10.97 7.39 -11.65
CA GLU A 57 -11.19 6.69 -10.37
C GLU A 57 -11.54 7.65 -9.23
N LYS A 58 -11.18 8.93 -9.33
CA LYS A 58 -11.34 9.97 -8.28
C LYS A 58 -10.87 9.47 -6.91
N PRO A 59 -9.63 9.03 -6.78
CA PRO A 59 -9.14 8.45 -5.53
C PRO A 59 -8.89 9.53 -4.47
N ASP A 60 -9.14 9.18 -3.21
CA ASP A 60 -8.72 9.96 -2.05
C ASP A 60 -7.28 9.62 -1.63
N LEU A 61 -6.84 8.40 -1.97
CA LEU A 61 -5.49 7.90 -1.72
C LEU A 61 -4.99 7.08 -2.91
N ILE A 62 -3.77 7.37 -3.36
CA ILE A 62 -3.04 6.54 -4.34
C ILE A 62 -1.76 6.01 -3.71
N GLY A 63 -1.54 4.69 -3.82
CA GLY A 63 -0.30 4.03 -3.43
C GLY A 63 0.43 3.46 -4.64
N PHE A 64 1.66 3.91 -4.91
CA PHE A 64 2.49 3.41 -6.01
C PHE A 64 3.50 2.36 -5.53
N SER A 65 3.68 1.31 -6.33
CA SER A 65 4.68 0.27 -6.12
C SER A 65 5.95 0.60 -6.90
N CYS A 66 7.00 1.09 -6.19
CA CYS A 66 8.21 1.68 -6.75
C CYS A 66 9.38 0.68 -6.82
N TYR A 67 9.90 0.51 -8.02
CA TYR A 67 11.06 -0.32 -8.35
C TYR A 67 12.04 0.45 -9.23
N ILE A 68 13.27 -0.04 -9.34
CA ILE A 68 14.33 0.59 -10.14
C ILE A 68 13.96 0.82 -11.62
N TRP A 69 13.05 0.02 -12.16
CA TRP A 69 12.64 0.12 -13.57
C TRP A 69 11.47 1.07 -13.83
N ASN A 70 10.82 1.60 -12.79
CA ASN A 70 9.61 2.42 -12.94
C ASN A 70 9.63 3.69 -12.09
N ILE A 71 10.66 3.94 -11.31
CA ILE A 71 10.65 5.02 -10.32
C ILE A 71 10.60 6.41 -10.98
N GLU A 72 11.26 6.60 -12.12
CA GLU A 72 11.29 7.91 -12.78
C GLU A 72 9.92 8.22 -13.39
N GLU A 73 9.28 7.26 -14.06
CA GLU A 73 7.92 7.40 -14.60
C GLU A 73 6.89 7.61 -13.48
N ILE A 74 7.06 6.92 -12.35
CA ILE A 74 6.16 7.08 -11.20
C ILE A 74 6.30 8.47 -10.58
N LYS A 75 7.50 9.03 -10.46
CA LYS A 75 7.70 10.40 -9.97
C LYS A 75 7.03 11.43 -10.87
N GLU A 76 7.22 11.31 -12.18
CA GLU A 76 6.59 12.18 -13.16
C GLU A 76 5.06 12.08 -13.07
N MET A 77 4.53 10.86 -13.10
CA MET A 77 3.10 10.59 -12.98
C MET A 77 2.50 11.14 -11.67
N ALA A 78 3.18 10.97 -10.55
CA ALA A 78 2.71 11.47 -9.26
C ALA A 78 2.72 13.01 -9.20
N CYS A 79 3.71 13.65 -9.83
CA CYS A 79 3.75 15.10 -9.99
C CYS A 79 2.56 15.62 -10.80
N GLU A 80 2.26 14.99 -11.93
CA GLU A 80 1.10 15.38 -12.77
C GLU A 80 -0.23 15.08 -12.07
N LEU A 81 -0.36 13.93 -11.40
CA LEU A 81 -1.56 13.60 -10.61
C LEU A 81 -1.81 14.63 -9.52
N HIS A 82 -0.78 15.11 -8.83
CA HIS A 82 -0.94 16.15 -7.81
C HIS A 82 -1.52 17.45 -8.38
N LYS A 83 -1.20 17.81 -9.63
CA LYS A 83 -1.76 19.00 -10.30
C LYS A 83 -3.24 18.85 -10.62
N ILE A 84 -3.67 17.65 -11.07
CA ILE A 84 -5.05 17.39 -11.51
C ILE A 84 -5.95 16.84 -10.39
N LEU A 85 -5.36 16.29 -9.32
CA LEU A 85 -6.02 15.74 -8.14
C LEU A 85 -5.34 16.27 -6.85
N PRO A 86 -5.42 17.57 -6.57
CA PRO A 86 -4.64 18.20 -5.48
C PRO A 86 -5.01 17.71 -4.08
N ASP A 87 -6.22 17.20 -3.90
CA ASP A 87 -6.71 16.69 -2.60
C ASP A 87 -6.38 15.21 -2.38
N THR A 88 -5.88 14.52 -3.40
CA THR A 88 -5.51 13.10 -3.32
C THR A 88 -4.20 12.91 -2.57
N ALA A 89 -4.19 12.07 -1.56
CA ALA A 89 -2.97 11.68 -0.85
C ALA A 89 -2.16 10.69 -1.70
N ILE A 90 -0.92 11.05 -2.05
CA ILE A 90 -0.03 10.22 -2.88
C ILE A 90 1.05 9.60 -2.00
N TRP A 91 1.15 8.28 -2.03
CA TRP A 91 2.09 7.49 -1.25
C TRP A 91 2.94 6.59 -2.15
N PHE A 92 4.22 6.50 -1.83
CA PHE A 92 5.14 5.55 -2.47
C PHE A 92 5.44 4.38 -1.54
N GLY A 93 5.71 3.21 -2.11
CA GLY A 93 6.19 2.04 -1.40
C GLY A 93 7.01 1.15 -2.31
N GLY A 94 7.76 0.23 -1.75
CA GLY A 94 8.61 -0.68 -2.50
C GLY A 94 10.11 -0.44 -2.27
N PRO A 95 10.96 -1.32 -2.84
CA PRO A 95 12.38 -1.37 -2.50
C PRO A 95 13.16 -0.12 -2.91
N GLU A 96 12.73 0.60 -3.93
CA GLU A 96 13.45 1.77 -4.44
C GLU A 96 13.33 3.01 -3.56
N VAL A 97 12.28 3.09 -2.74
CA VAL A 97 11.97 4.27 -1.92
C VAL A 97 12.09 4.03 -0.41
N SER A 98 12.14 2.76 0.01
CA SER A 98 12.13 2.40 1.44
C SER A 98 13.43 2.72 2.15
N TYR A 99 14.56 2.72 1.46
CA TYR A 99 15.89 2.86 2.08
C TYR A 99 16.16 4.30 2.54
N ASP A 100 15.78 5.29 1.74
CA ASP A 100 16.02 6.71 2.00
C ASP A 100 14.73 7.53 1.90
N ALA A 101 13.71 7.07 2.61
CA ALA A 101 12.35 7.61 2.54
C ALA A 101 12.26 9.12 2.87
N GLY A 102 13.12 9.61 3.78
CA GLY A 102 13.22 11.04 4.11
C GLY A 102 13.63 11.86 2.89
N LYS A 103 14.71 11.46 2.21
CA LYS A 103 15.21 12.13 1.02
C LYS A 103 14.22 12.04 -0.16
N VAL A 104 13.53 10.90 -0.31
CA VAL A 104 12.46 10.75 -1.31
C VAL A 104 11.39 11.81 -1.07
N LEU A 105 10.96 12.02 0.16
CA LEU A 105 10.00 13.07 0.50
C LEU A 105 10.54 14.48 0.27
N GLU A 106 11.80 14.76 0.66
CA GLU A 106 12.41 16.08 0.43
C GLU A 106 12.42 16.45 -1.05
N GLN A 107 12.78 15.50 -1.92
CA GLN A 107 12.89 15.71 -3.35
C GLN A 107 11.53 15.75 -4.08
N ASN A 108 10.46 15.22 -3.47
CA ASN A 108 9.15 15.10 -4.09
C ASN A 108 8.07 15.73 -3.19
N PRO A 109 7.89 17.07 -3.24
CA PRO A 109 7.01 17.81 -2.33
C PRO A 109 5.52 17.47 -2.47
N TYR A 110 5.12 16.85 -3.56
CA TYR A 110 3.76 16.40 -3.83
C TYR A 110 3.39 15.08 -3.13
N LEU A 111 4.36 14.38 -2.52
CA LEU A 111 4.09 13.15 -1.80
C LEU A 111 3.58 13.42 -0.37
N SER A 112 2.57 12.69 0.04
CA SER A 112 2.06 12.65 1.41
C SER A 112 2.92 11.75 2.31
N GLY A 113 3.46 10.65 1.78
CA GLY A 113 4.29 9.74 2.53
C GLY A 113 4.92 8.60 1.72
N VAL A 114 5.74 7.82 2.43
CA VAL A 114 6.45 6.65 1.91
C VAL A 114 6.28 5.50 2.90
N PHE A 115 5.94 4.31 2.40
CA PHE A 115 5.96 3.07 3.17
C PHE A 115 7.37 2.51 3.23
N VAL A 116 7.83 2.17 4.44
CA VAL A 116 9.19 1.68 4.71
C VAL A 116 9.13 0.22 5.15
N GLY A 117 9.81 -0.66 4.43
CA GLY A 117 9.81 -2.10 4.71
C GLY A 117 8.57 -2.82 4.18
N GLU A 118 8.07 -3.80 4.95
CA GLU A 118 6.87 -4.58 4.59
C GLU A 118 5.61 -3.72 4.70
N GLY A 119 4.85 -3.69 3.62
CA GLY A 119 3.76 -2.72 3.45
C GLY A 119 2.39 -3.19 3.94
N GLU A 120 2.15 -4.48 4.14
CA GLU A 120 0.81 -5.04 4.33
C GLU A 120 0.07 -4.40 5.51
N VAL A 121 0.71 -4.32 6.66
CA VAL A 121 0.11 -3.73 7.87
C VAL A 121 0.13 -2.21 7.80
N SER A 122 1.26 -1.61 7.39
CA SER A 122 1.43 -0.16 7.35
C SER A 122 0.46 0.50 6.37
N PHE A 123 0.26 -0.11 5.19
CA PHE A 123 -0.72 0.36 4.21
C PHE A 123 -2.15 0.29 4.76
N TYR A 124 -2.53 -0.84 5.37
CA TYR A 124 -3.86 -0.98 5.98
C TYR A 124 -4.10 0.08 7.07
N GLU A 125 -3.12 0.32 7.95
CA GLU A 125 -3.25 1.32 9.02
C GLU A 125 -3.35 2.75 8.48
N VAL A 126 -2.58 3.10 7.44
CA VAL A 126 -2.68 4.40 6.74
C VAL A 126 -4.05 4.56 6.07
N LEU A 127 -4.54 3.51 5.40
CA LEU A 127 -5.88 3.51 4.81
C LEU A 127 -6.95 3.79 5.86
N ARG A 128 -6.89 3.12 7.02
CA ARG A 128 -7.83 3.34 8.15
C ARG A 128 -7.74 4.75 8.72
N TYR A 129 -6.53 5.32 8.77
CA TYR A 129 -6.34 6.71 9.18
C TYR A 129 -7.10 7.68 8.26
N TYR A 130 -6.96 7.55 6.96
CA TYR A 130 -7.66 8.42 5.99
C TYR A 130 -9.18 8.23 6.02
N GLN A 131 -9.67 7.00 6.16
CA GLN A 131 -11.09 6.72 6.32
C GLN A 131 -11.69 7.45 7.54
N LYS A 132 -10.98 7.43 8.68
CA LYS A 132 -11.43 8.15 9.89
C LYS A 132 -11.40 9.66 9.71
N LYS A 133 -10.36 10.19 9.04
CA LYS A 133 -10.23 11.62 8.76
C LYS A 133 -11.41 12.13 7.95
N GLU A 134 -11.81 11.41 6.90
CA GLU A 134 -12.98 11.72 6.09
C GLU A 134 -14.28 11.66 6.93
N ALA A 135 -14.50 10.59 7.68
CA ALA A 135 -15.69 10.45 8.52
C ALA A 135 -15.82 11.61 9.52
N ASN A 136 -14.73 12.06 10.12
CA ASN A 136 -14.74 13.21 11.03
C ASN A 136 -15.05 14.55 10.31
N GLN A 137 -14.59 14.71 9.05
CA GLN A 137 -14.91 15.92 8.26
C GLN A 137 -16.39 15.96 7.86
N VAL A 138 -17.01 14.83 7.60
CA VAL A 138 -18.45 14.73 7.28
C VAL A 138 -19.33 15.03 8.50
N LEU A 139 -18.85 14.71 9.71
CA LEU A 139 -19.58 14.94 10.96
C LEU A 139 -19.52 16.40 11.45
N LEU A 140 -18.63 17.23 10.92
CA LEU A 140 -18.60 18.67 11.23
C LEU A 140 -19.70 19.35 10.42
N PRO A 141 -20.73 19.96 11.04
CA PRO A 141 -21.78 20.65 10.30
C PRO A 141 -21.17 21.80 9.50
N LYS A 142 -21.54 21.89 8.22
CA LYS A 142 -21.17 23.06 7.38
C LYS A 142 -21.65 24.32 8.10
N LYS A 143 -20.77 25.30 8.27
CA LYS A 143 -21.01 26.57 9.02
C LYS A 143 -22.30 27.33 8.63
N GLU A 144 -22.98 26.92 7.59
CA GLU A 144 -24.23 27.57 7.11
C GLU A 144 -25.52 27.05 7.77
N GLU A 145 -25.47 25.96 8.58
CA GLU A 145 -26.67 25.41 9.23
C GLU A 145 -26.89 25.88 10.68
N TRP A 146 -25.94 26.65 11.26
CA TRP A 146 -26.03 27.11 12.65
C TRP A 146 -27.06 28.24 12.85
N ALA A 147 -27.53 28.89 11.81
CA ALA A 147 -28.46 30.03 11.91
C ALA A 147 -29.95 29.63 12.04
N LYS A 148 -30.31 28.35 12.03
CA LYS A 148 -31.71 27.91 12.00
C LYS A 148 -32.16 26.89 13.05
N LYS A 149 -31.32 26.56 14.06
CA LYS A 149 -31.72 25.62 15.13
C LYS A 149 -31.46 26.12 16.54
N GLU A 150 -31.90 27.34 16.88
CA GLU A 150 -32.28 27.65 18.23
C GLU A 150 -33.81 27.63 18.35
N GLN A 151 -34.41 26.48 18.40
CA GLN A 151 -35.75 26.18 18.93
C GLN A 151 -36.15 24.76 18.54
N THR A 152 -35.82 23.84 19.37
CA THR A 152 -36.75 22.80 19.84
C THR A 152 -35.96 21.81 20.72
N GLU A 153 -36.36 21.84 21.96
CA GLU A 153 -35.91 20.97 23.05
C GLU A 153 -36.44 19.54 22.93
N GLN A 154 -35.64 18.66 23.56
CA GLN A 154 -36.02 17.49 24.34
C GLN A 154 -36.75 16.33 23.65
N THR A 155 -36.13 15.21 23.72
CA THR A 155 -36.45 13.94 24.32
C THR A 155 -35.99 12.74 23.49
N ASN A 156 -35.24 11.91 24.06
CA ASN A 156 -35.37 10.48 24.31
C ASN A 156 -34.12 9.66 24.08
N ASP A 157 -33.72 9.10 25.17
CA ASP A 157 -32.81 7.98 25.39
C ASP A 157 -33.12 6.73 24.58
N GLN A 158 -32.09 5.92 24.48
CA GLN A 158 -32.06 4.50 24.14
C GLN A 158 -32.05 4.13 22.64
N LYS A 159 -30.85 3.69 22.17
CA LYS A 159 -30.73 2.34 21.63
C LYS A 159 -29.29 1.90 21.35
N LYS A 160 -28.95 0.87 22.11
CA LYS A 160 -28.21 -0.34 21.74
C LYS A 160 -26.76 -0.21 21.22
N SER A 161 -25.87 -0.48 22.13
CA SER A 161 -24.53 -1.00 21.99
C SER A 161 -24.46 -2.18 20.99
N ASN A 162 -23.83 -1.97 19.85
CA ASN A 162 -23.16 -3.04 19.16
C ASN A 162 -21.67 -2.91 19.46
N ALA A 163 -21.18 -3.76 20.34
CA ALA A 163 -19.77 -3.91 20.66
C ALA A 163 -19.03 -4.55 19.48
N GLN A 164 -18.69 -3.75 18.46
CA GLN A 164 -17.55 -4.03 17.61
C GLN A 164 -16.31 -3.62 18.39
N LYS A 165 -15.34 -4.53 18.54
CA LYS A 165 -14.04 -4.27 19.15
C LYS A 165 -13.50 -2.97 18.54
N ASN A 166 -13.42 -1.92 19.36
CA ASN A 166 -12.77 -0.66 19.05
C ASN A 166 -11.27 -0.92 18.87
N ASP A 167 -10.83 -1.30 17.67
CA ASP A 167 -9.47 -1.05 17.24
C ASP A 167 -9.32 0.46 17.17
N SER A 168 -8.65 1.03 18.17
CA SER A 168 -8.38 2.47 18.22
C SER A 168 -7.54 2.83 16.98
N ILE A 169 -8.18 3.53 16.04
CA ILE A 169 -7.51 3.92 14.78
C ILE A 169 -6.35 4.84 15.12
N LYS A 170 -5.14 4.44 14.74
CA LYS A 170 -3.88 5.14 14.99
C LYS A 170 -3.83 6.50 14.28
N THR A 171 -3.09 7.44 14.87
CA THR A 171 -2.59 8.62 14.14
C THR A 171 -1.39 8.22 13.27
N LEU A 172 -1.00 9.04 12.29
CA LEU A 172 0.18 8.73 11.46
C LEU A 172 1.45 8.55 12.30
N GLU A 173 1.61 9.29 13.37
CA GLU A 173 2.76 9.19 14.30
C GLU A 173 2.83 7.81 15.01
N GLN A 174 1.70 7.16 15.19
CA GLN A 174 1.58 5.85 15.84
C GLN A 174 1.72 4.67 14.87
N ILE A 175 1.71 4.95 13.56
CA ILE A 175 1.87 3.92 12.53
C ILE A 175 3.36 3.67 12.32
N GLU A 176 3.83 2.45 12.58
CA GLU A 176 5.21 2.07 12.33
C GLU A 176 5.47 1.78 10.86
N GLY A 177 6.71 1.99 10.40
CA GLY A 177 7.15 1.67 9.03
C GLY A 177 6.65 2.66 7.98
N ILE A 178 6.56 3.95 8.32
CA ILE A 178 6.25 5.02 7.37
C ILE A 178 7.17 6.23 7.57
N ALA A 179 7.35 6.98 6.49
CA ALA A 179 7.78 8.37 6.54
C ALA A 179 6.67 9.22 5.93
N TYR A 180 6.38 10.38 6.52
CA TYR A 180 5.27 11.20 6.03
C TYR A 180 5.52 12.68 6.26
N ARG A 181 4.79 13.49 5.49
CA ARG A 181 4.80 14.94 5.58
C ARG A 181 3.74 15.40 6.56
N LYS A 182 4.17 16.09 7.62
CA LYS A 182 3.24 16.66 8.61
C LYS A 182 2.50 17.82 7.98
N GLN A 183 1.18 17.71 7.88
CA GLN A 183 0.36 18.84 7.44
C GLN A 183 0.33 19.88 8.57
N SER A 184 0.76 21.10 8.28
CA SER A 184 0.52 22.23 9.18
C SER A 184 -0.98 22.35 9.39
N GLY A 185 -1.42 22.32 10.66
CA GLY A 185 -2.85 22.39 10.97
C GLY A 185 -3.46 23.64 10.32
N LYS A 186 -4.51 23.45 9.54
CA LYS A 186 -5.35 24.56 9.05
C LYS A 186 -6.18 25.09 10.23
N GLU A 187 -5.54 25.79 11.15
CA GLU A 187 -6.15 26.78 12.03
C GLU A 187 -5.51 28.15 11.76
N ASP A 188 -5.27 28.46 10.49
CA ASP A 188 -4.93 29.82 10.11
C ASP A 188 -6.22 30.63 10.06
N THR A 189 -6.45 31.43 11.09
CA THR A 189 -7.47 32.51 11.08
C THR A 189 -7.25 33.42 9.88
N GLU A 190 -8.33 33.94 9.29
CA GLU A 190 -8.28 34.82 8.10
C GLU A 190 -7.28 36.00 8.24
N ALA A 191 -6.96 36.41 9.48
CA ALA A 191 -5.94 37.42 9.78
C ALA A 191 -4.51 36.99 9.40
N GLN A 192 -4.17 35.69 9.40
CA GLN A 192 -2.82 35.22 9.04
C GLN A 192 -2.63 35.06 7.53
N LYS A 193 -3.70 34.95 6.74
CA LYS A 193 -3.61 34.97 5.27
C LYS A 193 -3.17 36.33 4.69
N PHE A 194 -3.44 37.41 5.40
CA PHE A 194 -3.08 38.76 4.94
C PHE A 194 -1.60 39.13 5.16
N ILE A 195 -0.93 38.44 6.10
CA ILE A 195 0.48 38.70 6.46
C ILE A 195 1.46 37.90 5.59
N LYS A 196 0.99 36.76 4.99
CA LYS A 196 1.85 35.83 4.20
C LYS A 196 2.13 36.29 2.76
N SER A 197 1.69 37.44 2.33
CA SER A 197 1.89 37.91 0.94
C SER A 197 3.22 38.67 0.68
N SER A 198 4.11 38.79 1.65
CA SER A 198 5.32 39.61 1.50
C SER A 198 6.67 38.93 1.79
N ASP A 199 6.74 37.71 2.26
CA ASP A 199 8.03 37.06 2.50
C ASP A 199 8.11 35.66 1.86
N ASN A 200 9.10 35.49 0.97
CA ASN A 200 9.54 34.25 0.34
C ASN A 200 10.20 33.28 1.37
N ALA A 201 9.54 32.96 2.46
CA ALA A 201 9.95 31.89 3.36
C ALA A 201 9.22 30.60 2.92
N SER A 202 9.91 29.71 2.20
CA SER A 202 9.46 28.35 1.97
C SER A 202 9.18 27.71 3.34
N GLU A 203 7.91 27.55 3.70
CA GLU A 203 7.53 26.78 4.89
C GLU A 203 8.17 25.38 4.77
N LYS A 204 9.21 25.13 5.55
CA LYS A 204 9.81 23.79 5.67
C LYS A 204 8.75 22.88 6.26
N THR A 205 8.08 22.14 5.40
CA THR A 205 7.16 21.06 5.83
C THR A 205 7.96 20.03 6.62
N GLU A 206 7.58 19.77 7.85
CA GLU A 206 8.25 18.80 8.71
C GLU A 206 8.04 17.38 8.16
N ILE A 207 9.13 16.63 7.94
CA ILE A 207 9.10 15.22 7.56
C ILE A 207 9.31 14.39 8.82
N ILE A 208 8.38 13.49 9.11
CA ILE A 208 8.42 12.57 10.24
C ILE A 208 8.74 11.17 9.70
N ILE A 209 9.75 10.53 10.28
CA ILE A 209 10.06 9.12 10.03
C ILE A 209 9.70 8.36 11.29
N THR A 210 8.76 7.44 11.20
CA THR A 210 8.30 6.65 12.33
C THR A 210 9.25 5.48 12.61
N LYS A 211 9.05 4.83 13.75
CA LYS A 211 9.82 3.63 14.10
C LYS A 211 9.66 2.56 13.03
N ALA A 212 10.75 1.84 12.74
CA ALA A 212 10.71 0.70 11.84
C ALA A 212 9.72 -0.36 12.35
N ARG A 213 8.87 -0.87 11.47
CA ARG A 213 7.94 -1.95 11.80
C ARG A 213 8.71 -3.27 11.89
N PRO A 214 8.48 -4.08 12.92
CA PRO A 214 8.98 -5.46 12.95
C PRO A 214 8.41 -6.26 11.77
N CYS A 215 9.24 -7.12 11.20
CA CYS A 215 8.82 -8.01 10.13
C CYS A 215 7.72 -8.95 10.61
N MET A 216 6.69 -9.17 9.79
CA MET A 216 5.58 -10.05 10.11
C MET A 216 5.94 -11.53 9.92
N SER A 217 5.21 -12.44 10.56
CA SER A 217 5.29 -13.87 10.22
C SER A 217 4.80 -14.07 8.78
N LEU A 218 5.48 -14.90 8.01
CA LEU A 218 5.02 -15.19 6.64
C LEU A 218 3.70 -15.97 6.61
N ASP A 219 3.34 -16.64 7.69
CA ASP A 219 2.04 -17.30 7.81
C ASP A 219 0.88 -16.32 7.97
N ASP A 220 1.18 -15.07 8.38
CA ASP A 220 0.20 -13.99 8.45
C ASP A 220 0.00 -13.27 7.11
N VAL A 221 0.93 -13.42 6.17
CA VAL A 221 0.79 -12.90 4.80
C VAL A 221 -0.38 -13.60 4.12
N VAL A 222 -1.30 -12.81 3.59
CA VAL A 222 -2.50 -13.33 2.95
C VAL A 222 -2.14 -13.81 1.54
N PHE A 223 -2.48 -15.07 1.23
CA PHE A 223 -2.35 -15.58 -0.14
C PHE A 223 -3.25 -14.77 -1.07
N PRO A 224 -2.69 -14.10 -2.09
CA PRO A 224 -3.44 -13.08 -2.81
C PRO A 224 -4.27 -13.61 -3.98
N TYR A 225 -4.13 -14.87 -4.32
CA TYR A 225 -4.74 -15.44 -5.52
C TYR A 225 -6.04 -16.19 -5.17
N HIS A 226 -7.16 -15.71 -5.73
CA HIS A 226 -8.49 -16.33 -5.54
C HIS A 226 -9.11 -16.74 -6.89
N ASP A 227 -8.85 -15.98 -7.94
CA ASP A 227 -9.26 -16.23 -9.31
C ASP A 227 -8.10 -15.94 -10.25
N MET A 228 -7.81 -16.87 -11.17
CA MET A 228 -6.70 -16.79 -12.11
C MET A 228 -7.11 -16.23 -13.48
N LYS A 229 -8.39 -15.83 -13.68
CA LYS A 229 -8.89 -15.37 -14.98
C LYS A 229 -8.15 -14.15 -15.50
N ASP A 230 -7.89 -13.17 -14.63
CA ASP A 230 -7.18 -11.93 -14.98
C ASP A 230 -5.67 -12.14 -15.19
N LEU A 231 -5.15 -13.33 -14.79
CA LEU A 231 -3.73 -13.69 -14.88
C LEU A 231 -3.44 -14.76 -15.94
N LYS A 232 -4.41 -15.09 -16.79
CA LYS A 232 -4.32 -16.22 -17.75
C LYS A 232 -3.08 -16.17 -18.65
N ASN A 233 -2.58 -14.98 -19.00
CA ASN A 233 -1.41 -14.80 -19.88
C ASN A 233 -0.28 -14.07 -19.17
N ARG A 234 -0.19 -14.19 -17.84
CA ARG A 234 0.81 -13.53 -17.02
C ARG A 234 1.64 -14.52 -16.24
N ILE A 235 2.86 -14.12 -15.90
CA ILE A 235 3.69 -14.82 -14.94
C ILE A 235 3.12 -14.55 -13.54
N VAL A 236 2.79 -15.60 -12.84
CA VAL A 236 2.34 -15.55 -11.45
C VAL A 236 3.56 -15.61 -10.55
N TYR A 237 3.69 -14.67 -9.65
CA TYR A 237 4.79 -14.63 -8.68
C TYR A 237 4.34 -15.20 -7.34
N TYR A 238 5.18 -16.02 -6.74
CA TYR A 238 4.92 -16.66 -5.46
C TYR A 238 6.14 -16.57 -4.55
N GLU A 239 5.91 -16.40 -3.25
CA GLU A 239 6.94 -16.21 -2.24
C GLU A 239 6.76 -17.20 -1.10
N THR A 240 7.79 -18.01 -0.82
CA THR A 240 7.81 -18.93 0.33
C THR A 240 8.75 -18.49 1.44
N SER A 241 9.63 -17.53 1.15
CA SER A 241 10.57 -16.97 2.12
C SER A 241 10.88 -15.51 1.86
N ARG A 242 11.12 -14.74 2.91
CA ARG A 242 11.64 -13.36 2.88
C ARG A 242 12.95 -13.27 3.62
N GLY A 243 13.83 -12.38 3.13
CA GLY A 243 15.17 -12.20 3.64
C GLY A 243 16.20 -12.97 2.81
N CYS A 244 17.49 -12.73 3.11
CA CYS A 244 18.61 -13.40 2.45
C CYS A 244 19.70 -13.65 3.47
N PRO A 245 20.30 -14.86 3.55
CA PRO A 245 21.33 -15.17 4.54
C PRO A 245 22.69 -14.51 4.21
N TYR A 246 22.83 -13.96 3.00
CA TYR A 246 24.09 -13.39 2.52
C TYR A 246 24.16 -11.88 2.75
N GLY A 247 25.36 -11.36 3.01
CA GLY A 247 25.64 -9.95 3.27
C GLY A 247 26.31 -9.25 2.08
N CYS A 248 25.84 -9.46 0.85
CA CYS A 248 26.43 -8.86 -0.35
C CYS A 248 26.32 -7.32 -0.31
N SER A 249 27.45 -6.61 -0.40
CA SER A 249 27.51 -5.17 -0.22
C SER A 249 26.74 -4.33 -1.26
N TYR A 250 26.46 -4.90 -2.41
CA TYR A 250 25.74 -4.27 -3.53
C TYR A 250 24.26 -4.68 -3.61
N CYS A 251 23.79 -5.57 -2.72
CA CYS A 251 22.45 -6.14 -2.83
C CYS A 251 21.55 -5.60 -1.74
N LEU A 252 20.44 -4.98 -2.12
CA LEU A 252 19.43 -4.47 -1.19
C LEU A 252 18.86 -5.57 -0.28
N SER A 253 18.80 -6.83 -0.77
CA SER A 253 18.30 -7.97 0.02
C SER A 253 19.20 -8.33 1.21
N SER A 254 20.42 -7.79 1.28
CA SER A 254 21.34 -7.99 2.42
C SER A 254 20.97 -7.19 3.67
N VAL A 255 20.02 -6.27 3.56
CA VAL A 255 19.50 -5.48 4.69
C VAL A 255 18.75 -6.38 5.67
N GLU A 256 17.98 -7.35 5.18
CA GLU A 256 17.27 -8.34 6.00
C GLU A 256 18.01 -9.68 5.98
N LYS A 257 18.88 -9.89 6.97
CA LYS A 257 19.72 -11.11 7.07
C LYS A 257 18.97 -12.33 7.58
N ASN A 258 17.87 -12.15 8.32
CA ASN A 258 17.10 -13.26 8.87
C ASN A 258 16.11 -13.76 7.82
N VAL A 259 16.35 -14.98 7.32
CA VAL A 259 15.40 -15.63 6.41
C VAL A 259 14.22 -16.17 7.20
N ARG A 260 13.02 -15.71 6.87
CA ARG A 260 11.76 -16.22 7.41
C ARG A 260 11.11 -17.08 6.35
N PHE A 261 10.56 -18.22 6.77
CA PHE A 261 9.89 -19.17 5.88
C PHE A 261 8.40 -19.21 6.19
N ARG A 262 7.62 -19.35 5.14
CA ARG A 262 6.21 -19.73 5.23
C ARG A 262 6.10 -21.19 5.65
N SER A 263 5.13 -21.52 6.51
CA SER A 263 4.93 -22.89 6.95
C SER A 263 4.65 -23.81 5.75
N MET A 264 5.21 -25.03 5.78
CA MET A 264 5.06 -25.96 4.67
C MET A 264 3.61 -26.40 4.47
N GLU A 265 2.78 -26.36 5.50
CA GLU A 265 1.35 -26.61 5.40
C GLU A 265 0.67 -25.60 4.47
N LEU A 266 0.95 -24.29 4.68
CA LEU A 266 0.42 -23.24 3.82
C LEU A 266 1.01 -23.30 2.41
N VAL A 267 2.32 -23.53 2.30
CA VAL A 267 2.99 -23.66 1.00
C VAL A 267 2.36 -24.76 0.16
N LYS A 268 2.14 -25.94 0.71
CA LYS A 268 1.51 -27.07 0.00
C LYS A 268 0.08 -26.74 -0.43
N LYS A 269 -0.70 -26.11 0.43
CA LYS A 269 -2.07 -25.69 0.10
C LYS A 269 -2.09 -24.69 -1.05
N GLU A 270 -1.16 -23.75 -1.08
CA GLU A 270 -1.07 -22.71 -2.10
C GLU A 270 -0.51 -23.25 -3.42
N LEU A 271 0.44 -24.16 -3.36
CA LEU A 271 0.93 -24.88 -4.54
C LEU A 271 -0.19 -25.73 -5.15
N GLN A 272 -1.00 -26.42 -4.31
CA GLN A 272 -2.14 -27.19 -4.80
C GLN A 272 -3.14 -26.29 -5.54
N PHE A 273 -3.41 -25.09 -5.02
CA PHE A 273 -4.24 -24.11 -5.72
C PHE A 273 -3.71 -23.81 -7.14
N PHE A 274 -2.40 -23.57 -7.30
CA PHE A 274 -1.82 -23.31 -8.63
C PHE A 274 -1.92 -24.53 -9.56
N LEU A 275 -1.71 -25.74 -9.04
CA LEU A 275 -1.87 -26.98 -9.80
C LEU A 275 -3.33 -27.20 -10.24
N ASP A 276 -4.29 -27.00 -9.33
CA ASP A 276 -5.73 -27.17 -9.62
C ASP A 276 -6.22 -26.12 -10.65
N GLN A 277 -5.72 -24.89 -10.56
CA GLN A 277 -6.03 -23.82 -11.51
C GLN A 277 -5.26 -23.93 -12.84
N LYS A 278 -4.38 -24.96 -12.97
CA LYS A 278 -3.55 -25.18 -14.16
C LYS A 278 -2.78 -23.92 -14.57
N VAL A 279 -2.15 -23.26 -13.61
CA VAL A 279 -1.40 -22.04 -13.86
C VAL A 279 -0.17 -22.35 -14.71
N PRO A 280 -0.03 -21.77 -15.92
CA PRO A 280 1.03 -22.18 -16.86
C PRO A 280 2.44 -21.88 -16.34
N GLN A 281 2.61 -20.83 -15.54
CA GLN A 281 3.90 -20.42 -15.02
C GLN A 281 3.77 -19.75 -13.66
N VAL A 282 4.38 -20.37 -12.65
CA VAL A 282 4.59 -19.76 -11.32
C VAL A 282 6.08 -19.55 -11.14
N LYS A 283 6.46 -18.31 -10.78
CA LYS A 283 7.84 -17.94 -10.53
C LYS A 283 8.03 -17.62 -9.04
N PHE A 284 8.91 -18.39 -8.38
CA PHE A 284 9.31 -18.10 -7.01
C PHE A 284 10.16 -16.82 -6.98
N VAL A 285 9.85 -15.90 -6.05
CA VAL A 285 10.58 -14.63 -5.87
C VAL A 285 11.44 -14.62 -4.61
N ASP A 286 11.57 -15.76 -3.96
CA ASP A 286 12.48 -15.98 -2.83
C ASP A 286 13.90 -15.54 -3.21
N ARG A 287 14.53 -14.72 -2.36
CA ARG A 287 15.85 -14.13 -2.70
C ARG A 287 16.97 -15.15 -2.82
N THR A 288 16.86 -16.24 -2.06
CA THR A 288 17.76 -17.39 -2.14
C THR A 288 16.92 -18.65 -1.88
N PHE A 289 16.22 -19.11 -2.91
CA PHE A 289 15.25 -20.20 -2.81
C PHE A 289 15.83 -21.47 -2.14
N ASN A 290 17.07 -21.81 -2.44
CA ASN A 290 17.75 -23.02 -1.94
C ASN A 290 18.59 -22.81 -0.67
N CYS A 291 18.38 -21.73 0.07
CA CYS A 291 19.15 -21.48 1.31
C CYS A 291 18.78 -22.44 2.45
N ASN A 292 17.63 -23.10 2.37
CA ASN A 292 17.21 -24.19 3.24
C ASN A 292 16.87 -25.41 2.38
N GLU A 293 17.79 -26.36 2.35
CA GLU A 293 17.67 -27.57 1.50
C GLU A 293 16.40 -28.39 1.83
N LYS A 294 16.09 -28.56 3.11
CA LYS A 294 14.89 -29.30 3.51
C LYS A 294 13.62 -28.65 2.98
N HIS A 295 13.48 -27.34 3.15
CA HIS A 295 12.33 -26.56 2.67
C HIS A 295 12.19 -26.68 1.14
N THR A 296 13.29 -26.48 0.43
CA THR A 296 13.33 -26.56 -1.04
C THR A 296 12.98 -27.94 -1.57
N MET A 297 13.58 -28.98 -0.98
CA MET A 297 13.32 -30.37 -1.43
C MET A 297 11.88 -30.80 -1.16
N GLU A 298 11.28 -30.35 -0.06
CA GLU A 298 9.89 -30.67 0.25
C GLU A 298 8.91 -29.98 -0.72
N ILE A 299 9.21 -28.74 -1.18
CA ILE A 299 8.46 -28.06 -2.24
C ILE A 299 8.54 -28.87 -3.55
N TRP A 300 9.75 -29.21 -4.00
CA TRP A 300 9.96 -29.96 -5.25
C TRP A 300 9.33 -31.36 -5.22
N GLN A 301 9.44 -32.04 -4.11
CA GLN A 301 8.82 -33.33 -3.93
C GLN A 301 7.29 -33.21 -4.02
N TYR A 302 6.71 -32.21 -3.34
CA TYR A 302 5.27 -31.98 -3.39
C TYR A 302 4.78 -31.71 -4.82
N ILE A 303 5.45 -30.84 -5.56
CA ILE A 303 5.09 -30.50 -6.95
C ILE A 303 5.19 -31.78 -7.80
N LYS A 304 6.29 -32.59 -7.68
CA LYS A 304 6.49 -33.81 -8.45
C LYS A 304 5.39 -34.84 -8.19
N GLU A 305 4.95 -34.97 -6.93
CA GLU A 305 3.94 -35.96 -6.53
C GLU A 305 2.52 -35.58 -6.97
N HIS A 306 2.27 -34.28 -7.15
CA HIS A 306 0.95 -33.75 -7.50
C HIS A 306 0.91 -33.17 -8.93
N ASP A 307 1.96 -33.33 -9.70
CA ASP A 307 2.02 -32.91 -11.11
C ASP A 307 0.91 -33.64 -11.90
N ASN A 308 0.07 -32.84 -12.52
CA ASN A 308 -1.08 -33.31 -13.30
C ASN A 308 -0.86 -33.14 -14.82
N GLY A 309 0.41 -33.03 -15.27
CA GLY A 309 0.81 -33.02 -16.68
C GLY A 309 0.68 -31.64 -17.33
N ILE A 310 0.96 -30.57 -16.58
CA ILE A 310 1.00 -29.19 -17.11
C ILE A 310 2.45 -28.85 -17.45
#